data_a28bdf4800dc1244ca980b249e7cc4be
#
_entry.id   a28bdf4800dc1244ca980b249e7cc4be
#
_cell.length_a   1.000
_cell.length_b   1.000
_cell.length_c   1.000
_cell.angle_alpha   90.00
_cell.angle_beta   90.00
_cell.angle_gamma   90.00
#
_symmetry.space_group_name_H-M   'P 1'
#
loop_
_entity.id
_entity.type
_entity.pdbx_description
1 polymer ?
#
loop_
_entity_poly.entity_id
_entity_poly.type
_entity_poly.pdbx_seq_one_letter_code
_entity_poly.pdbx_strand_id
1 'polypeptide(L)'
;MKRTVAALVVALSCLTPVHASQPLRVGNDRGGYLHDRLIEIQNLLRNGIKIEIRGRVCFSTCTMFLGLPGVCVSPDTTFGFHGPSRSGRSLPPDQFDYFSEVMASFYPAPLKKWFMETGRHRINGVYKIKGTEIIRMGIPACSEKDKS
;
A
#
# COMPACT_ATOMS: atom_id res chain seq x y z
N MET A 1 -29.22 59.40 -32.05
CA MET A 1 -28.86 57.97 -32.23
C MET A 1 -27.70 57.67 -31.30
N LYS A 2 -27.97 56.96 -30.17
CA LYS A 2 -26.96 56.57 -29.16
C LYS A 2 -26.55 55.12 -29.45
N ARG A 3 -25.29 54.87 -29.84
CA ARG A 3 -24.73 53.54 -30.08
C ARG A 3 -24.15 53.03 -28.74
N THR A 4 -24.80 52.07 -28.12
CA THR A 4 -24.28 51.29 -26.98
C THR A 4 -23.30 50.24 -27.48
N VAL A 5 -22.03 50.36 -27.09
CA VAL A 5 -21.00 49.32 -27.32
C VAL A 5 -21.04 48.37 -26.16
N ALA A 6 -21.47 47.14 -26.38
CA ALA A 6 -21.41 46.07 -25.40
C ALA A 6 -19.99 45.47 -25.37
N ALA A 7 -19.29 45.62 -24.25
CA ALA A 7 -17.99 45.00 -24.06
C ALA A 7 -18.17 43.53 -23.64
N LEU A 8 -17.68 42.62 -24.49
CA LEU A 8 -17.68 41.19 -24.23
C LEU A 8 -16.46 40.86 -23.34
N VAL A 9 -16.71 40.55 -22.05
CA VAL A 9 -15.66 40.09 -21.14
C VAL A 9 -15.47 38.57 -21.35
N VAL A 10 -14.37 38.18 -22.00
CA VAL A 10 -13.97 36.78 -22.13
C VAL A 10 -13.22 36.39 -20.86
N ALA A 11 -13.86 35.59 -19.98
CA ALA A 11 -13.23 35.00 -18.82
C ALA A 11 -12.30 33.85 -19.26
N LEU A 12 -11.00 34.08 -19.19
CA LEU A 12 -9.96 33.07 -19.47
C LEU A 12 -9.83 32.16 -18.24
N SER A 13 -10.47 31.00 -18.30
CA SER A 13 -10.34 29.96 -17.27
C SER A 13 -8.95 29.34 -17.32
N CYS A 14 -8.06 29.67 -16.38
CA CYS A 14 -6.77 29.03 -16.21
C CYS A 14 -6.97 27.60 -15.70
N LEU A 15 -6.94 26.61 -16.59
CA LEU A 15 -6.83 25.20 -16.24
C LEU A 15 -5.40 24.93 -15.79
N THR A 16 -5.16 24.92 -14.47
CA THR A 16 -3.88 24.46 -13.92
C THR A 16 -3.78 22.95 -14.13
N PRO A 17 -2.71 22.45 -14.79
CA PRO A 17 -2.52 21.01 -14.91
C PRO A 17 -2.32 20.40 -13.51
N VAL A 18 -3.20 19.48 -13.12
CA VAL A 18 -3.01 18.65 -11.94
C VAL A 18 -1.86 17.69 -12.25
N HIS A 19 -0.67 17.98 -11.73
CA HIS A 19 0.45 17.05 -11.79
C HIS A 19 0.12 15.84 -10.93
N ALA A 20 -0.18 14.71 -11.57
CA ALA A 20 -0.26 13.44 -10.85
C ALA A 20 1.12 13.12 -10.27
N SER A 21 1.20 12.91 -8.96
CA SER A 21 2.45 12.51 -8.30
C SER A 21 2.92 11.17 -8.88
N GLN A 22 4.23 11.06 -9.14
CA GLN A 22 4.81 9.79 -9.58
C GLN A 22 4.59 8.71 -8.52
N PRO A 23 4.22 7.48 -8.92
CA PRO A 23 4.03 6.40 -7.97
C PRO A 23 5.36 6.01 -7.29
N LEU A 24 5.29 5.63 -6.03
CA LEU A 24 6.42 5.02 -5.34
C LEU A 24 6.55 3.56 -5.79
N ARG A 25 7.67 3.23 -6.41
CA ARG A 25 8.01 1.85 -6.78
C ARG A 25 8.74 1.16 -5.63
N VAL A 26 8.07 0.21 -5.01
CA VAL A 26 8.64 -0.64 -3.96
C VAL A 26 9.41 -1.78 -4.62
N GLY A 27 10.73 -1.79 -4.40
CA GLY A 27 11.64 -2.86 -4.79
C GLY A 27 11.58 -4.04 -3.82
N ASN A 28 12.74 -4.68 -3.58
CA ASN A 28 12.83 -5.73 -2.57
C ASN A 28 12.77 -5.12 -1.17
N ASP A 29 11.66 -5.34 -0.48
CA ASP A 29 11.43 -4.84 0.87
C ASP A 29 11.16 -6.02 1.82
N ARG A 30 11.99 -6.19 2.83
CA ARG A 30 11.84 -7.25 3.83
C ARG A 30 11.16 -6.79 5.11
N GLY A 31 10.58 -5.59 5.09
CA GLY A 31 9.93 -4.98 6.23
C GLY A 31 10.90 -4.19 7.11
N GLY A 32 10.47 -3.94 8.32
CA GLY A 32 11.20 -3.12 9.29
C GLY A 32 10.35 -2.89 10.54
N TYR A 33 10.65 -1.83 11.27
CA TYR A 33 9.86 -1.46 12.45
C TYR A 33 8.46 -1.01 12.05
N LEU A 34 7.47 -1.51 12.78
CA LEU A 34 6.06 -1.18 12.52
C LEU A 34 5.79 0.33 12.63
N HIS A 35 6.38 0.98 13.64
CA HIS A 35 6.23 2.42 13.84
C HIS A 35 6.70 3.23 12.62
N ASP A 36 7.87 2.91 12.08
CA ASP A 36 8.43 3.63 10.93
C ASP A 36 7.57 3.41 9.68
N ARG A 37 7.07 2.19 9.49
CA ARG A 37 6.13 1.88 8.40
C ARG A 37 4.83 2.66 8.51
N LEU A 38 4.29 2.82 9.71
CA LEU A 38 3.08 3.62 9.92
C LEU A 38 3.29 5.10 9.57
N ILE A 39 4.44 5.66 9.94
CA ILE A 39 4.81 7.04 9.56
C ILE A 39 4.92 7.16 8.04
N GLU A 40 5.60 6.23 7.40
CA GLU A 40 5.73 6.19 5.92
C GLU A 40 4.37 6.12 5.24
N ILE A 41 3.50 5.21 5.66
CA ILE A 41 2.14 5.07 5.13
C ILE A 41 1.35 6.36 5.29
N GLN A 42 1.40 7.00 6.45
CA GLN A 42 0.72 8.28 6.67
C GLN A 42 1.23 9.38 5.72
N ASN A 43 2.54 9.43 5.47
CA ASN A 43 3.11 10.39 4.52
C ASN A 43 2.64 10.13 3.08
N LEU A 44 2.62 8.87 2.66
CA LEU A 44 2.15 8.47 1.34
C LEU A 44 0.67 8.84 1.13
N LEU A 45 -0.18 8.54 2.12
CA LEU A 45 -1.60 8.86 2.09
C LEU A 45 -1.84 10.38 2.02
N ARG A 46 -1.15 11.18 2.85
CA ARG A 46 -1.28 12.64 2.85
C ARG A 46 -0.90 13.28 1.53
N ASN A 47 0.07 12.70 0.83
CA ASN A 47 0.55 13.21 -0.46
C ASN A 47 -0.13 12.56 -1.66
N GLY A 48 -1.10 11.66 -1.46
CA GLY A 48 -1.80 10.96 -2.53
C GLY A 48 -0.90 10.11 -3.41
N ILE A 49 0.23 9.60 -2.87
CA ILE A 49 1.21 8.83 -3.63
C ILE A 49 0.72 7.40 -3.77
N LYS A 50 0.59 6.94 -5.02
CA LYS A 50 0.25 5.54 -5.34
C LYS A 50 1.47 4.64 -5.12
N ILE A 51 1.21 3.35 -4.85
CA ILE A 51 2.25 2.35 -4.60
C ILE A 51 2.23 1.30 -5.69
N GLU A 52 3.42 0.99 -6.23
CA GLU A 52 3.65 -0.12 -7.14
C GLU A 52 4.63 -1.12 -6.49
N ILE A 53 4.14 -2.28 -6.06
CA ILE A 53 4.99 -3.32 -5.49
C ILE A 53 5.51 -4.20 -6.63
N ARG A 54 6.77 -3.96 -7.04
CA ARG A 54 7.39 -4.60 -8.21
C ARG A 54 8.63 -5.43 -7.87
N GLY A 55 9.08 -5.40 -6.62
CA GLY A 55 10.20 -6.19 -6.17
C GLY A 55 9.91 -7.69 -6.14
N ARG A 56 10.95 -8.50 -6.05
CA ARG A 56 10.83 -9.96 -5.95
C ARG A 56 10.24 -10.41 -4.62
N VAL A 57 10.44 -9.60 -3.57
CA VAL A 57 9.94 -9.88 -2.23
C VAL A 57 9.35 -8.63 -1.58
N CYS A 58 8.23 -8.82 -0.85
CA CYS A 58 7.61 -7.83 0.03
C CYS A 58 7.20 -8.57 1.31
N PHE A 59 8.00 -8.44 2.37
CA PHE A 59 7.84 -9.21 3.61
C PHE A 59 7.50 -8.32 4.80
N SER A 60 6.88 -8.90 5.82
CA SER A 60 6.63 -8.23 7.09
C SER A 60 5.83 -6.92 6.90
N THR A 61 6.27 -5.81 7.47
CA THR A 61 5.57 -4.52 7.38
C THR A 61 5.45 -3.97 5.95
N CYS A 62 6.24 -4.47 4.97
CA CYS A 62 6.01 -4.18 3.55
C CYS A 62 4.60 -4.57 3.10
N THR A 63 4.07 -5.69 3.61
CA THR A 63 2.75 -6.19 3.22
C THR A 63 1.61 -5.22 3.58
N MET A 64 1.83 -4.29 4.50
CA MET A 64 0.85 -3.28 4.88
C MET A 64 0.54 -2.29 3.74
N PHE A 65 1.41 -2.14 2.77
CA PHE A 65 1.12 -1.34 1.57
C PHE A 65 -0.07 -1.88 0.76
N LEU A 66 -0.44 -3.16 0.92
CA LEU A 66 -1.59 -3.76 0.23
C LEU A 66 -2.93 -3.08 0.53
N GLY A 67 -3.02 -2.35 1.63
CA GLY A 67 -4.23 -1.60 2.02
C GLY A 67 -4.30 -0.17 1.50
N LEU A 68 -3.29 0.31 0.79
CA LEU A 68 -3.26 1.69 0.34
C LEU A 68 -4.10 1.88 -0.94
N PRO A 69 -4.78 3.02 -1.06
CA PRO A 69 -5.54 3.34 -2.27
C PRO A 69 -4.65 3.35 -3.52
N GLY A 70 -5.11 2.67 -4.57
CA GLY A 70 -4.41 2.65 -5.86
C GLY A 70 -3.12 1.83 -5.87
N VAL A 71 -2.89 0.96 -4.86
CA VAL A 71 -1.79 0.01 -4.87
C VAL A 71 -1.96 -1.00 -6.02
N CYS A 72 -0.85 -1.37 -6.62
CA CYS A 72 -0.78 -2.54 -7.51
C CYS A 72 0.40 -3.42 -7.17
N VAL A 73 0.35 -4.69 -7.58
CA VAL A 73 1.39 -5.67 -7.31
C VAL A 73 1.85 -6.39 -8.58
N SER A 74 3.12 -6.76 -8.63
CA SER A 74 3.61 -7.67 -9.66
C SER A 74 3.18 -9.11 -9.33
N PRO A 75 2.71 -9.90 -10.31
CA PRO A 75 2.40 -11.31 -10.10
C PRO A 75 3.62 -12.13 -9.64
N ASP A 76 4.83 -11.69 -9.97
CA ASP A 76 6.08 -12.36 -9.64
C ASP A 76 6.58 -12.07 -8.22
N THR A 77 6.01 -11.08 -7.53
CA THR A 77 6.38 -10.76 -6.15
C THR A 77 5.97 -11.89 -5.21
N THR A 78 6.87 -12.26 -4.31
CA THR A 78 6.54 -13.13 -3.17
C THR A 78 6.28 -12.25 -1.95
N PHE A 79 5.08 -12.35 -1.40
CA PHE A 79 4.68 -11.69 -0.16
C PHE A 79 4.96 -12.59 1.03
N GLY A 80 5.46 -12.01 2.12
CA GLY A 80 5.79 -12.78 3.33
C GLY A 80 5.12 -12.21 4.57
N PHE A 81 4.27 -13.02 5.20
CA PHE A 81 3.47 -12.64 6.36
C PHE A 81 3.97 -13.33 7.62
N HIS A 82 3.98 -12.60 8.71
CA HIS A 82 4.23 -13.11 10.07
C HIS A 82 3.60 -12.18 11.11
N GLY A 83 3.43 -12.68 12.32
CA GLY A 83 2.91 -11.88 13.42
C GLY A 83 3.92 -10.88 13.98
N PRO A 84 3.44 -9.88 14.71
CA PRO A 84 4.32 -8.91 15.35
C PRO A 84 5.25 -9.60 16.34
N SER A 85 6.52 -9.20 16.32
CA SER A 85 7.54 -9.79 17.19
C SER A 85 8.62 -8.75 17.53
N ARG A 86 9.37 -8.99 18.57
CA ARG A 86 10.55 -8.21 18.93
C ARG A 86 11.80 -9.03 18.60
N SER A 87 12.41 -8.75 17.44
CA SER A 87 13.59 -9.48 16.95
C SER A 87 13.39 -11.00 16.95
N GLY A 88 12.25 -11.46 16.40
CA GLY A 88 11.90 -12.88 16.32
C GLY A 88 11.41 -13.52 17.63
N ARG A 89 11.22 -12.73 18.70
CA ARG A 89 10.64 -13.21 19.97
C ARG A 89 9.18 -12.78 20.07
N SER A 90 8.36 -13.66 20.65
CA SER A 90 6.95 -13.37 20.92
C SER A 90 6.79 -12.15 21.82
N LEU A 91 5.74 -11.38 21.55
CA LEU A 91 5.29 -10.30 22.42
C LEU A 91 4.38 -10.83 23.54
N PRO A 92 4.17 -10.06 24.63
CA PRO A 92 3.06 -10.32 25.54
C PRO A 92 1.73 -10.41 24.80
N PRO A 93 0.77 -11.25 25.25
CA PRO A 93 -0.45 -11.54 24.49
C PRO A 93 -1.26 -10.30 24.09
N ASP A 94 -1.42 -9.33 24.99
CA ASP A 94 -2.12 -8.07 24.77
C ASP A 94 -1.45 -7.23 23.67
N GLN A 95 -0.13 -7.12 23.71
CA GLN A 95 0.65 -6.41 22.67
C GLN A 95 0.62 -7.17 21.35
N PHE A 96 0.68 -8.50 21.38
CA PHE A 96 0.60 -9.32 20.18
C PHE A 96 -0.75 -9.13 19.47
N ASP A 97 -1.84 -9.17 20.21
CA ASP A 97 -3.18 -8.98 19.66
C ASP A 97 -3.34 -7.56 19.11
N TYR A 98 -2.96 -6.54 19.87
CA TYR A 98 -3.03 -5.16 19.45
C TYR A 98 -2.26 -4.90 18.14
N PHE A 99 -0.99 -5.29 18.06
CA PHE A 99 -0.19 -5.05 16.85
C PHE A 99 -0.60 -5.94 15.69
N SER A 100 -1.15 -7.13 15.93
CA SER A 100 -1.76 -7.95 14.89
C SER A 100 -2.95 -7.24 14.25
N GLU A 101 -3.84 -6.63 15.05
CA GLU A 101 -4.97 -5.85 14.55
C GLU A 101 -4.51 -4.62 13.77
N VAL A 102 -3.49 -3.92 14.25
CA VAL A 102 -2.89 -2.78 13.53
C VAL A 102 -2.41 -3.22 12.15
N MET A 103 -1.64 -4.30 12.05
CA MET A 103 -1.17 -4.81 10.75
C MET A 103 -2.34 -5.25 9.87
N ALA A 104 -3.28 -6.00 10.43
CA ALA A 104 -4.43 -6.54 9.73
C ALA A 104 -5.38 -5.46 9.19
N SER A 105 -5.40 -4.26 9.80
CA SER A 105 -6.21 -3.14 9.33
C SER A 105 -5.83 -2.65 7.92
N PHE A 106 -4.63 -2.99 7.46
CA PHE A 106 -4.12 -2.68 6.12
C PHE A 106 -4.37 -3.80 5.10
N TYR A 107 -5.08 -4.86 5.46
CA TYR A 107 -5.30 -5.97 4.53
C TYR A 107 -6.74 -5.98 3.99
N PRO A 108 -6.94 -6.34 2.69
CA PRO A 108 -8.28 -6.60 2.18
C PRO A 108 -8.92 -7.75 2.95
N ALA A 109 -10.26 -7.76 3.00
CA ALA A 109 -11.02 -8.65 3.88
C ALA A 109 -10.62 -10.14 3.85
N PRO A 110 -10.40 -10.78 2.68
CA PRO A 110 -9.97 -12.19 2.65
C PRO A 110 -8.58 -12.39 3.28
N LEU A 111 -7.64 -11.48 3.01
CA LEU A 111 -6.29 -11.54 3.54
C LEU A 111 -6.26 -11.21 5.04
N LYS A 112 -7.07 -10.24 5.49
CA LYS A 112 -7.22 -9.90 6.90
C LYS A 112 -7.69 -11.11 7.70
N LYS A 113 -8.75 -11.79 7.23
CA LYS A 113 -9.27 -12.99 7.88
C LYS A 113 -8.19 -14.06 8.00
N TRP A 114 -7.55 -14.43 6.89
CA TRP A 114 -6.48 -15.42 6.88
C TRP A 114 -5.31 -15.02 7.80
N PHE A 115 -4.91 -13.74 7.79
CA PHE A 115 -3.81 -13.26 8.63
C PHE A 115 -4.13 -13.41 10.12
N MET A 116 -5.33 -13.00 10.55
CA MET A 116 -5.74 -13.08 11.95
C MET A 116 -5.90 -14.52 12.44
N GLU A 117 -6.36 -15.44 11.58
CA GLU A 117 -6.57 -16.85 11.93
C GLU A 117 -5.30 -17.69 11.80
N THR A 118 -4.38 -17.34 10.90
CA THR A 118 -3.23 -18.19 10.53
C THR A 118 -1.92 -17.41 10.47
N GLY A 119 -1.86 -16.37 9.64
CA GLY A 119 -0.61 -15.71 9.26
C GLY A 119 0.15 -15.12 10.43
N ARG A 120 -0.55 -14.50 11.37
CA ARG A 120 0.03 -13.85 12.55
C ARG A 120 0.71 -14.83 13.53
N HIS A 121 0.34 -16.10 13.52
CA HIS A 121 0.92 -17.08 14.43
C HIS A 121 2.33 -17.54 14.06
N ARG A 122 2.79 -17.19 12.87
CA ARG A 122 4.20 -17.40 12.52
C ARG A 122 5.05 -16.28 13.11
N ILE A 123 5.95 -16.60 14.02
CA ILE A 123 6.85 -15.64 14.67
C ILE A 123 8.25 -15.70 14.05
N ASN A 124 8.70 -16.89 13.64
CA ASN A 124 9.98 -17.10 12.99
C ASN A 124 9.78 -17.38 11.49
N GLY A 125 10.47 -16.62 10.65
CA GLY A 125 10.29 -16.65 9.21
C GLY A 125 8.96 -16.06 8.75
N VAL A 126 8.52 -16.39 7.54
CA VAL A 126 7.30 -15.85 6.94
C VAL A 126 6.47 -16.94 6.27
N TYR A 127 5.15 -16.79 6.27
CA TYR A 127 4.28 -17.46 5.33
C TYR A 127 4.39 -16.77 3.98
N LYS A 128 4.72 -17.52 2.93
CA LYS A 128 4.90 -16.98 1.58
C LYS A 128 3.62 -17.14 0.76
N ILE A 129 3.14 -16.04 0.20
CA ILE A 129 2.01 -16.00 -0.74
C ILE A 129 2.51 -15.34 -2.03
N LYS A 130 2.19 -15.92 -3.18
CA LYS A 130 2.56 -15.35 -4.48
C LYS A 130 1.72 -14.13 -4.83
N GLY A 131 2.30 -13.20 -5.61
CA GLY A 131 1.59 -12.04 -6.12
C GLY A 131 0.33 -12.41 -6.90
N THR A 132 0.36 -13.53 -7.64
CA THR A 132 -0.82 -14.06 -8.32
C THR A 132 -1.98 -14.37 -7.37
N GLU A 133 -1.71 -14.87 -6.16
CA GLU A 133 -2.74 -15.11 -5.14
C GLU A 133 -3.27 -13.82 -4.53
N ILE A 134 -2.37 -12.86 -4.29
CA ILE A 134 -2.75 -11.51 -3.81
C ILE A 134 -3.66 -10.82 -4.83
N ILE A 135 -3.38 -10.97 -6.12
CA ILE A 135 -4.23 -10.46 -7.21
C ILE A 135 -5.60 -11.15 -7.19
N ARG A 136 -5.66 -12.47 -6.99
CA ARG A 136 -6.95 -13.18 -6.84
C ARG A 136 -7.77 -12.73 -5.63
N MET A 137 -7.11 -12.21 -4.58
CA MET A 137 -7.76 -11.62 -3.42
C MET A 137 -8.27 -10.20 -3.65
N GLY A 138 -8.12 -9.65 -4.86
CA GLY A 138 -8.69 -8.38 -5.29
C GLY A 138 -7.72 -7.19 -5.36
N ILE A 139 -6.42 -7.41 -5.14
CA ILE A 139 -5.41 -6.36 -5.34
C ILE A 139 -5.07 -6.27 -6.83
N PRO A 140 -5.10 -5.07 -7.46
CA PRO A 140 -4.79 -4.92 -8.89
C PRO A 140 -3.37 -5.37 -9.24
N ALA A 141 -3.22 -6.02 -10.41
CA ALA A 141 -1.91 -6.23 -11.01
C ALA A 141 -1.36 -4.90 -11.56
N CYS A 142 -0.06 -4.66 -11.41
CA CYS A 142 0.58 -3.50 -12.03
C CYS A 142 0.63 -3.69 -13.55
N SER A 143 0.36 -2.59 -14.31
CA SER A 143 0.42 -2.64 -15.76
C SER A 143 1.85 -2.81 -16.27
N GLU A 144 2.00 -3.47 -17.43
CA GLU A 144 3.29 -3.62 -18.10
C GLU A 144 3.85 -2.28 -18.62
N LYS A 145 2.97 -1.31 -18.91
CA LYS A 145 3.36 -0.01 -19.46
C LYS A 145 4.19 0.85 -18.50
N ASP A 146 4.16 0.53 -17.21
CA ASP A 146 4.89 1.26 -16.18
C ASP A 146 6.28 0.67 -15.89
N LYS A 147 6.81 -0.18 -16.79
CA LYS A 147 8.14 -0.81 -16.64
C LYS A 147 9.30 0.05 -17.17
N SER A 148 9.03 1.20 -17.78
CA SER A 148 10.08 2.09 -18.34
C SER A 148 10.61 3.08 -17.31
#